data_2103c05582fe00e894e1f89523cf89c1
#
_entry.id   2103c05582fe00e894e1f89523cf89c1
#
_cell.length_a   1.000
_cell.length_b   1.000
_cell.length_c   1.000
_cell.angle_alpha   90.00
_cell.angle_beta   90.00
_cell.angle_gamma   90.00
#
_symmetry.space_group_name_H-M   'P 1'
#
loop_
_entity.id
_entity.type
_entity.pdbx_description
1 polymer ?
#
loop_
_entity_poly.entity_id
_entity_poly.type
_entity_poly.pdbx_seq_one_letter_code
_entity_poly.pdbx_strand_id
1 'polypeptide(L)'
;AEGYQIFRSESEDRGYKRIDIVSGNTTFSYTDTGTVSGKTYYYRIRAYVRNQGNVVYSELSDPAEAVMRKTIMIGDSRTDMMKDVVENDNITWICEVGMGYKWLRDTALKILQEQIKGNEDIFVWLGVNDVYNISNYISLLNEEIPKWKAQGADVYIVAVGQVTKDPYVTNEEIEDFNARMKKEVAGAKYADLYSYLKKQGYKTTDGTHYDNETTWKIYRYLMSFVS
;
A
#
# COMPACT_ATOMS: atom_id res chain seq x y z
N ALA A 1 -13.40 -3.68 33.17
CA ALA A 1 -14.16 -2.85 32.23
C ALA A 1 -15.20 -3.69 31.50
N GLU A 2 -16.34 -3.09 31.15
CA GLU A 2 -17.32 -3.72 30.23
C GLU A 2 -17.05 -3.37 28.77
N GLY A 3 -16.15 -2.42 28.53
CA GLY A 3 -15.73 -2.01 27.21
C GLY A 3 -14.92 -0.73 27.25
N TYR A 4 -14.70 -0.19 26.07
CA TYR A 4 -13.87 0.98 25.86
C TYR A 4 -14.54 1.98 24.91
N GLN A 5 -14.32 3.26 25.12
CA GLN A 5 -14.68 4.33 24.20
C GLN A 5 -13.42 4.80 23.49
N ILE A 6 -13.50 4.92 22.17
CA ILE A 6 -12.42 5.36 21.30
C ILE A 6 -12.69 6.80 20.90
N PHE A 7 -11.69 7.66 21.06
CA PHE A 7 -11.75 9.06 20.68
C PHE A 7 -10.65 9.38 19.68
N ARG A 8 -10.95 10.24 18.71
CA ARG A 8 -10.02 10.72 17.69
C ARG A 8 -10.04 12.23 17.59
N SER A 9 -8.88 12.82 17.32
CA SER A 9 -8.68 14.22 16.98
C SER A 9 -7.65 14.39 15.86
N GLU A 10 -7.67 15.50 15.14
CA GLU A 10 -6.59 15.95 14.25
C GLU A 10 -5.59 16.89 14.99
N SER A 11 -5.74 17.06 16.31
CA SER A 11 -4.86 17.84 17.18
C SER A 11 -4.59 17.06 18.45
N GLU A 12 -3.32 17.06 18.93
CA GLU A 12 -2.89 16.35 20.11
C GLU A 12 -3.61 16.78 21.39
N ASP A 13 -3.80 18.11 21.53
CA ASP A 13 -4.26 18.70 22.80
C ASP A 13 -5.77 18.84 22.92
N ARG A 14 -6.53 18.81 21.82
CA ARG A 14 -7.93 19.21 21.80
C ARG A 14 -8.75 18.57 20.67
N GLY A 15 -10.08 18.79 20.75
CA GLY A 15 -10.97 18.43 19.64
C GLY A 15 -11.32 16.95 19.55
N TYR A 16 -11.04 16.16 20.59
CA TYR A 16 -11.34 14.74 20.63
C TYR A 16 -12.85 14.49 20.52
N LYS A 17 -13.24 13.73 19.52
CA LYS A 17 -14.60 13.22 19.32
C LYS A 17 -14.62 11.74 19.51
N ARG A 18 -15.61 11.23 20.22
CA ARG A 18 -15.81 9.79 20.30
C ARG A 18 -16.23 9.26 18.94
N ILE A 19 -15.44 8.33 18.40
CA ILE A 19 -15.69 7.69 17.11
C ILE A 19 -16.35 6.33 17.25
N ASP A 20 -16.11 5.61 18.40
CA ASP A 20 -16.72 4.29 18.60
C ASP A 20 -16.78 3.90 20.08
N ILE A 21 -17.54 2.80 20.33
CA ILE A 21 -17.62 2.09 21.60
C ILE A 21 -17.37 0.60 21.33
N VAL A 22 -16.27 0.10 21.85
CA VAL A 22 -15.92 -1.32 21.79
C VAL A 22 -16.47 -2.02 23.04
N SER A 23 -17.40 -2.95 22.87
CA SER A 23 -17.97 -3.74 23.96
C SER A 23 -17.14 -4.98 24.24
N GLY A 24 -17.08 -5.37 25.52
CA GLY A 24 -16.33 -6.53 25.98
C GLY A 24 -14.92 -6.16 26.49
N ASN A 25 -14.45 -6.95 27.46
CA ASN A 25 -13.14 -6.77 28.10
C ASN A 25 -12.03 -7.63 27.46
N THR A 26 -12.36 -8.39 26.42
CA THR A 26 -11.44 -9.27 25.69
C THR A 26 -11.09 -8.77 24.30
N THR A 27 -11.65 -7.62 23.88
CA THR A 27 -11.31 -6.97 22.60
C THR A 27 -10.16 -5.99 22.83
N PHE A 28 -9.01 -6.26 22.20
CA PHE A 28 -7.77 -5.49 22.37
C PHE A 28 -7.36 -4.74 21.11
N SER A 29 -8.22 -4.70 20.10
CA SER A 29 -7.95 -3.99 18.85
C SER A 29 -9.19 -3.28 18.33
N TYR A 30 -8.98 -2.15 17.67
CA TYR A 30 -10.00 -1.39 16.96
C TYR A 30 -9.41 -0.87 15.65
N THR A 31 -10.16 -0.96 14.57
CA THR A 31 -9.76 -0.43 13.26
C THR A 31 -10.62 0.79 12.93
N ASP A 32 -9.99 1.94 12.79
CA ASP A 32 -10.65 3.17 12.36
C ASP A 32 -10.64 3.25 10.82
N THR A 33 -11.80 3.03 10.22
CA THR A 33 -12.00 3.12 8.77
C THR A 33 -12.37 4.52 8.27
N GLY A 34 -12.50 5.50 9.18
CA GLY A 34 -12.86 6.89 8.86
C GLY A 34 -11.67 7.82 8.73
N THR A 35 -10.44 7.28 8.55
CA THR A 35 -9.23 8.07 8.37
C THR A 35 -9.04 8.48 6.91
N VAL A 36 -8.31 9.59 6.71
CA VAL A 36 -7.94 10.11 5.40
C VAL A 36 -6.43 9.99 5.23
N SER A 37 -6.00 9.44 4.11
CA SER A 37 -4.57 9.30 3.76
C SER A 37 -3.83 10.65 3.82
N GLY A 38 -2.60 10.64 4.30
CA GLY A 38 -1.76 11.82 4.44
C GLY A 38 -2.06 12.70 5.67
N LYS A 39 -3.03 12.32 6.51
CA LYS A 39 -3.34 13.04 7.74
C LYS A 39 -2.74 12.39 8.98
N THR A 40 -2.47 13.20 9.99
CA THR A 40 -2.13 12.75 11.34
C THR A 40 -3.38 12.78 12.21
N TYR A 41 -3.57 11.73 12.98
CA TYR A 41 -4.63 11.61 13.96
C TYR A 41 -4.05 11.27 15.34
N TYR A 42 -4.73 11.72 16.37
CA TYR A 42 -4.43 11.43 17.77
C TYR A 42 -5.58 10.68 18.37
N TYR A 43 -5.29 9.57 19.04
CA TYR A 43 -6.27 8.68 19.65
C TYR A 43 -6.14 8.68 21.15
N ARG A 44 -7.28 8.68 21.83
CA ARG A 44 -7.38 8.43 23.28
C ARG A 44 -8.47 7.38 23.51
N ILE A 45 -8.29 6.60 24.55
CA ILE A 45 -9.28 5.62 24.98
C ILE A 45 -9.65 5.84 26.42
N ARG A 46 -10.86 5.42 26.82
CA ARG A 46 -11.22 5.25 28.22
C ARG A 46 -12.06 4.00 28.39
N ALA A 47 -11.90 3.33 29.54
CA ALA A 47 -12.72 2.22 29.93
C ALA A 47 -14.07 2.70 30.49
N TYR A 48 -15.09 1.85 30.41
CA TYR A 48 -16.35 2.06 31.13
C TYR A 48 -16.83 0.79 31.80
N VAL A 49 -17.64 0.98 32.85
CA VAL A 49 -18.38 -0.06 33.54
C VAL A 49 -19.76 0.47 33.95
N ARG A 50 -20.76 -0.39 33.97
CA ARG A 50 -22.08 -0.06 34.53
C ARG A 50 -22.15 -0.50 35.99
N ASN A 51 -22.50 0.43 36.86
CA ASN A 51 -22.69 0.16 38.26
C ASN A 51 -24.06 0.71 38.71
N GLN A 52 -24.95 -0.17 39.12
CA GLN A 52 -26.31 0.17 39.59
C GLN A 52 -27.08 1.09 38.63
N GLY A 53 -26.99 0.83 37.33
CA GLY A 53 -27.64 1.62 36.27
C GLY A 53 -26.89 2.89 35.80
N ASN A 54 -25.83 3.27 36.50
CA ASN A 54 -24.97 4.40 36.08
C ASN A 54 -23.74 3.89 35.31
N VAL A 55 -23.29 4.69 34.36
CA VAL A 55 -22.04 4.42 33.64
C VAL A 55 -20.90 5.21 34.28
N VAL A 56 -19.87 4.49 34.69
CA VAL A 56 -18.65 5.05 35.27
C VAL A 56 -17.53 4.89 34.26
N TYR A 57 -16.74 5.93 34.08
CA TYR A 57 -15.62 5.99 33.12
C TYR A 57 -14.28 6.15 33.84
N SER A 58 -13.23 5.57 33.25
CA SER A 58 -11.87 5.94 33.64
C SER A 58 -11.51 7.32 33.07
N GLU A 59 -10.37 7.88 33.51
CA GLU A 59 -9.71 8.96 32.80
C GLU A 59 -9.39 8.52 31.35
N LEU A 60 -9.25 9.50 30.46
CA LEU A 60 -8.72 9.25 29.11
C LEU A 60 -7.24 8.86 29.19
N SER A 61 -6.81 7.97 28.32
CA SER A 61 -5.39 7.67 28.13
C SER A 61 -4.62 8.91 27.65
N ASP A 62 -3.29 8.87 27.72
CA ASP A 62 -2.45 9.76 26.94
C ASP A 62 -2.75 9.64 25.45
N PRO A 63 -2.49 10.69 24.67
CA PRO A 63 -2.70 10.63 23.23
C PRO A 63 -1.70 9.68 22.57
N ALA A 64 -2.19 8.87 21.63
CA ALA A 64 -1.39 8.07 20.72
C ALA A 64 -1.50 8.66 19.32
N GLU A 65 -0.36 9.03 18.74
CA GLU A 65 -0.30 9.55 17.37
C GLU A 65 -0.35 8.42 16.35
N ALA A 66 -1.09 8.65 15.27
CA ALA A 66 -1.09 7.80 14.06
C ALA A 66 -1.03 8.67 12.81
N VAL A 67 0.02 8.49 12.02
CA VAL A 67 0.18 9.17 10.73
C VAL A 67 -0.35 8.26 9.63
N MET A 68 -1.41 8.69 8.95
CA MET A 68 -1.94 7.97 7.80
C MET A 68 -1.08 8.25 6.59
N ARG A 69 -0.27 7.27 6.20
CA ARG A 69 0.61 7.39 5.05
C ARG A 69 -0.21 7.44 3.75
N LYS A 70 0.26 8.19 2.77
CA LYS A 70 -0.34 8.26 1.44
C LYS A 70 0.21 7.12 0.59
N THR A 71 -0.64 6.32 -0.01
CA THR A 71 -0.21 5.28 -0.94
C THR A 71 -0.09 5.84 -2.35
N ILE A 72 1.05 5.57 -3.00
CA ILE A 72 1.29 5.87 -4.41
C ILE A 72 1.57 4.55 -5.13
N MET A 73 0.80 4.26 -6.19
CA MET A 73 0.98 3.09 -7.06
C MET A 73 1.54 3.54 -8.41
N ILE A 74 2.72 3.05 -8.75
CA ILE A 74 3.36 3.29 -10.05
C ILE A 74 3.34 1.99 -10.83
N GLY A 75 2.79 2.01 -12.06
CA GLY A 75 2.73 0.78 -12.83
C GLY A 75 2.23 0.92 -14.26
N ASP A 76 2.11 -0.24 -14.89
CA ASP A 76 1.62 -0.42 -16.25
C ASP A 76 0.11 -0.70 -16.30
N SER A 77 -0.35 -1.35 -17.38
CA SER A 77 -1.76 -1.73 -17.58
C SER A 77 -2.36 -2.53 -16.43
N ARG A 78 -1.57 -3.36 -15.74
CA ARG A 78 -2.06 -4.14 -14.59
C ARG A 78 -2.41 -3.23 -13.40
N THR A 79 -1.65 -2.16 -13.21
CA THR A 79 -1.93 -1.14 -12.19
C THR A 79 -3.10 -0.25 -12.61
N ASP A 80 -3.19 0.09 -13.90
CA ASP A 80 -4.30 0.88 -14.45
C ASP A 80 -5.63 0.15 -14.30
N MET A 81 -5.67 -1.13 -14.67
CA MET A 81 -6.85 -1.97 -14.42
C MET A 81 -7.19 -2.13 -12.93
N MET A 82 -6.18 -2.19 -12.06
CA MET A 82 -6.41 -2.23 -10.61
C MET A 82 -7.09 -0.95 -10.13
N LYS A 83 -6.66 0.22 -10.59
CA LYS A 83 -7.30 1.50 -10.31
C LYS A 83 -8.80 1.47 -10.63
N ASP A 84 -9.16 0.97 -11.82
CA ASP A 84 -10.55 0.92 -12.27
C ASP A 84 -11.40 -0.08 -11.47
N VAL A 85 -10.81 -1.19 -11.02
CA VAL A 85 -11.51 -2.22 -10.24
C VAL A 85 -11.68 -1.82 -8.77
N VAL A 86 -10.71 -1.10 -8.20
CA VAL A 86 -10.66 -0.79 -6.77
C VAL A 86 -11.40 0.52 -6.45
N GLU A 87 -11.41 1.47 -7.36
CA GLU A 87 -12.08 2.78 -7.22
C GLU A 87 -11.74 3.48 -5.88
N ASN A 88 -10.44 3.48 -5.49
CA ASN A 88 -10.00 4.05 -4.22
C ASN A 88 -9.32 5.41 -4.43
N ASP A 89 -10.01 6.49 -4.07
CA ASP A 89 -9.55 7.87 -4.19
C ASP A 89 -8.43 8.25 -3.19
N ASN A 90 -8.17 7.40 -2.18
CA ASN A 90 -7.07 7.62 -1.24
C ASN A 90 -5.71 7.16 -1.78
N ILE A 91 -5.67 6.55 -2.96
CA ILE A 91 -4.44 6.15 -3.64
C ILE A 91 -4.13 7.13 -4.77
N THR A 92 -2.87 7.55 -4.86
CA THR A 92 -2.37 8.24 -6.04
C THR A 92 -1.90 7.21 -7.05
N TRP A 93 -2.57 7.18 -8.19
CA TRP A 93 -2.26 6.28 -9.28
C TRP A 93 -1.39 6.99 -10.32
N ILE A 94 -0.18 6.48 -10.53
CA ILE A 94 0.74 6.89 -11.60
C ILE A 94 0.90 5.67 -12.51
N CYS A 95 -0.01 5.49 -13.44
CA CYS A 95 -0.09 4.30 -14.27
C CYS A 95 -0.55 4.62 -15.69
N GLU A 96 -0.09 3.82 -16.65
CA GLU A 96 -0.46 3.94 -18.05
C GLU A 96 -0.30 2.59 -18.75
N VAL A 97 -1.22 2.28 -19.67
CA VAL A 97 -1.25 1.01 -20.39
C VAL A 97 -0.03 0.84 -21.29
N GLY A 98 0.59 -0.35 -21.25
CA GLY A 98 1.72 -0.72 -22.12
C GLY A 98 3.06 -0.09 -21.73
N MET A 99 3.15 0.54 -20.59
CA MET A 99 4.34 1.27 -20.15
C MET A 99 5.41 0.35 -19.54
N GLY A 100 6.67 0.80 -19.64
CA GLY A 100 7.85 0.11 -19.12
C GLY A 100 8.91 1.11 -18.65
N TYR A 101 10.17 0.68 -18.66
CA TYR A 101 11.32 1.44 -18.16
C TYR A 101 11.42 2.89 -18.67
N LYS A 102 11.26 3.07 -19.98
CA LYS A 102 11.40 4.41 -20.58
C LYS A 102 10.37 5.39 -20.04
N TRP A 103 9.14 4.95 -19.93
CA TRP A 103 8.05 5.76 -19.36
C TRP A 103 8.29 6.02 -17.87
N LEU A 104 8.73 5.02 -17.10
CA LEU A 104 9.11 5.22 -15.69
C LEU A 104 10.11 6.36 -15.57
N ARG A 105 11.22 6.29 -16.32
CA ARG A 105 12.30 7.29 -16.28
C ARG A 105 11.86 8.68 -16.75
N ASP A 106 11.16 8.78 -17.88
CA ASP A 106 10.94 10.04 -18.59
C ASP A 106 9.66 10.77 -18.13
N THR A 107 8.68 10.02 -17.57
CA THR A 107 7.35 10.53 -17.25
C THR A 107 6.96 10.28 -15.78
N ALA A 108 6.91 9.02 -15.34
CA ALA A 108 6.38 8.68 -14.03
C ALA A 108 7.18 9.30 -12.89
N LEU A 109 8.51 9.34 -13.00
CA LEU A 109 9.37 9.96 -11.99
C LEU A 109 9.11 11.45 -11.80
N LYS A 110 8.79 12.18 -12.87
CA LYS A 110 8.46 13.61 -12.78
C LYS A 110 7.15 13.82 -12.03
N ILE A 111 6.14 13.00 -12.34
CA ILE A 111 4.85 13.03 -11.63
C ILE A 111 5.05 12.67 -10.16
N LEU A 112 5.82 11.61 -9.88
CA LEU A 112 6.12 11.17 -8.52
C LEU A 112 6.79 12.27 -7.69
N GLN A 113 7.76 12.98 -8.26
CA GLN A 113 8.49 14.05 -7.56
C GLN A 113 7.57 15.16 -7.05
N GLU A 114 6.47 15.45 -7.76
CA GLU A 114 5.46 16.42 -7.33
C GLU A 114 4.56 15.89 -6.21
N GLN A 115 4.47 14.57 -6.05
CA GLN A 115 3.57 13.90 -5.10
C GLN A 115 4.23 13.61 -3.75
N ILE A 116 5.54 13.43 -3.68
CA ILE A 116 6.25 13.10 -2.43
C ILE A 116 6.24 14.31 -1.49
N LYS A 117 5.74 14.12 -0.28
CA LYS A 117 5.65 15.13 0.79
C LYS A 117 6.28 14.68 2.11
N GLY A 118 6.69 13.40 2.20
CA GLY A 118 7.47 12.88 3.33
C GLY A 118 6.84 11.74 4.13
N ASN A 119 5.69 11.24 3.74
CA ASN A 119 5.03 10.14 4.41
C ASN A 119 4.26 9.22 3.44
N GLU A 120 4.88 8.91 2.31
CA GLU A 120 4.29 8.06 1.29
C GLU A 120 4.77 6.62 1.40
N ASP A 121 3.88 5.68 1.05
CA ASP A 121 4.18 4.30 0.71
C ASP A 121 4.13 4.16 -0.81
N ILE A 122 5.29 4.05 -1.45
CA ILE A 122 5.44 4.04 -2.91
C ILE A 122 5.62 2.60 -3.38
N PHE A 123 4.67 2.10 -4.14
CA PHE A 123 4.75 0.80 -4.80
C PHE A 123 5.14 0.98 -6.27
N VAL A 124 6.18 0.28 -6.70
CA VAL A 124 6.62 0.23 -8.10
C VAL A 124 6.33 -1.15 -8.65
N TRP A 125 5.37 -1.25 -9.58
CA TRP A 125 4.93 -2.50 -10.20
C TRP A 125 4.99 -2.39 -11.72
N LEU A 126 6.17 -2.61 -12.27
CA LEU A 126 6.51 -2.51 -13.69
C LEU A 126 7.40 -3.68 -14.09
N GLY A 127 7.49 -3.95 -15.40
CA GLY A 127 8.44 -4.88 -15.98
C GLY A 127 7.83 -5.92 -16.90
N VAL A 128 6.52 -6.22 -16.82
CA VAL A 128 5.92 -7.25 -17.69
C VAL A 128 6.08 -6.92 -19.19
N ASN A 129 6.08 -5.64 -19.54
CA ASN A 129 6.18 -5.19 -20.93
C ASN A 129 7.62 -5.17 -21.47
N ASP A 130 8.63 -5.22 -20.58
CA ASP A 130 10.02 -5.04 -21.00
C ASP A 130 11.04 -5.63 -20.01
N VAL A 131 10.85 -6.90 -19.62
CA VAL A 131 11.74 -7.63 -18.69
C VAL A 131 13.22 -7.55 -19.07
N TYR A 132 13.53 -7.44 -20.37
CA TYR A 132 14.89 -7.29 -20.88
C TYR A 132 15.57 -5.98 -20.43
N ASN A 133 14.82 -5.00 -19.97
CA ASN A 133 15.36 -3.74 -19.44
C ASN A 133 15.79 -3.82 -17.96
N ILE A 134 15.85 -5.00 -17.36
CA ILE A 134 16.12 -5.22 -15.93
C ILE A 134 17.33 -4.42 -15.41
N SER A 135 18.45 -4.38 -16.13
CA SER A 135 19.65 -3.65 -15.69
C SER A 135 19.41 -2.14 -15.62
N ASN A 136 18.61 -1.59 -16.53
CA ASN A 136 18.21 -0.19 -16.52
C ASN A 136 17.27 0.12 -15.35
N TYR A 137 16.29 -0.75 -15.06
CA TYR A 137 15.41 -0.62 -13.87
C TYR A 137 16.24 -0.60 -12.58
N ILE A 138 17.15 -1.55 -12.42
CA ILE A 138 18.01 -1.65 -11.21
C ILE A 138 18.84 -0.38 -11.03
N SER A 139 19.50 0.08 -12.11
CA SER A 139 20.31 1.30 -12.06
C SER A 139 19.48 2.53 -11.64
N LEU A 140 18.34 2.73 -12.30
CA LEU A 140 17.45 3.86 -12.03
C LEU A 140 16.88 3.81 -10.61
N LEU A 141 16.39 2.66 -10.18
CA LEU A 141 15.79 2.51 -8.84
C LEU A 141 16.83 2.68 -7.72
N ASN A 142 18.05 2.17 -7.92
CA ASN A 142 19.14 2.38 -6.97
C ASN A 142 19.60 3.83 -6.88
N GLU A 143 19.42 4.62 -7.93
CA GLU A 143 19.64 6.06 -7.89
C GLU A 143 18.51 6.83 -7.18
N GLU A 144 17.24 6.47 -7.47
CA GLU A 144 16.08 7.26 -7.05
C GLU A 144 15.57 6.89 -5.65
N ILE A 145 15.59 5.60 -5.26
CA ILE A 145 15.08 5.15 -3.95
C ILE A 145 15.73 5.89 -2.77
N PRO A 146 17.06 6.10 -2.73
CA PRO A 146 17.67 6.87 -1.65
C PRO A 146 17.12 8.30 -1.53
N LYS A 147 16.82 8.95 -2.68
CA LYS A 147 16.25 10.30 -2.72
C LYS A 147 14.83 10.33 -2.13
N TRP A 148 13.99 9.36 -2.48
CA TRP A 148 12.62 9.26 -1.95
C TRP A 148 12.62 8.96 -0.46
N LYS A 149 13.49 8.04 -0.01
CA LYS A 149 13.65 7.72 1.42
C LYS A 149 14.15 8.88 2.24
N ALA A 150 15.07 9.68 1.69
CA ALA A 150 15.55 10.90 2.35
C ALA A 150 14.43 11.93 2.54
N GLN A 151 13.38 11.88 1.74
CA GLN A 151 12.18 12.68 1.89
C GLN A 151 11.13 12.04 2.83
N GLY A 152 11.38 10.85 3.39
CA GLY A 152 10.50 10.18 4.34
C GLY A 152 9.57 9.11 3.73
N ALA A 153 9.71 8.80 2.44
CA ALA A 153 8.92 7.75 1.79
C ALA A 153 9.43 6.34 2.15
N ASP A 154 8.50 5.39 2.26
CA ASP A 154 8.79 3.96 2.20
C ASP A 154 8.57 3.46 0.77
N VAL A 155 9.46 2.60 0.29
CA VAL A 155 9.43 2.12 -1.10
C VAL A 155 9.27 0.60 -1.13
N TYR A 156 8.38 0.14 -1.99
CA TYR A 156 8.07 -1.27 -2.20
C TYR A 156 8.25 -1.61 -3.68
N ILE A 157 9.15 -2.55 -3.98
CA ILE A 157 9.24 -3.15 -5.30
C ILE A 157 8.30 -4.34 -5.35
N VAL A 158 7.34 -4.30 -6.24
CA VAL A 158 6.36 -5.38 -6.43
C VAL A 158 6.87 -6.32 -7.50
N ALA A 159 6.98 -7.60 -7.17
CA ALA A 159 7.31 -8.63 -8.14
C ALA A 159 6.31 -8.65 -9.29
N VAL A 160 6.78 -8.76 -10.52
CA VAL A 160 5.93 -9.01 -11.66
C VAL A 160 5.23 -10.35 -11.47
N GLY A 161 3.90 -10.36 -11.49
CA GLY A 161 3.13 -11.60 -11.37
C GLY A 161 3.12 -12.40 -12.67
N GLN A 162 2.73 -13.67 -12.56
CA GLN A 162 2.71 -14.61 -13.69
C GLN A 162 1.78 -14.17 -14.83
N VAL A 163 2.06 -14.71 -16.01
CA VAL A 163 1.20 -14.74 -17.18
C VAL A 163 0.67 -16.16 -17.39
N THR A 164 -0.51 -16.33 -17.98
CA THR A 164 -1.01 -17.66 -18.39
C THR A 164 -0.68 -17.94 -19.86
N LYS A 165 -0.71 -16.93 -20.71
CA LYS A 165 -0.34 -17.01 -22.12
C LYS A 165 -0.09 -15.60 -22.65
N ASP A 166 1.16 -15.16 -22.62
CA ASP A 166 1.57 -13.89 -23.17
C ASP A 166 2.45 -14.14 -24.42
N PRO A 167 2.27 -13.41 -25.53
CA PRO A 167 3.06 -13.62 -26.74
C PRO A 167 4.48 -13.03 -26.66
N TYR A 168 4.77 -12.18 -25.67
CA TYR A 168 6.01 -11.37 -25.61
C TYR A 168 6.88 -11.69 -24.39
N VAL A 169 6.33 -12.34 -23.35
CA VAL A 169 7.06 -12.66 -22.13
C VAL A 169 6.65 -14.03 -21.59
N THR A 170 7.61 -14.76 -21.06
CA THR A 170 7.44 -16.05 -20.39
C THR A 170 7.54 -15.92 -18.88
N ASN A 171 7.01 -16.89 -18.15
CA ASN A 171 7.15 -16.93 -16.69
C ASN A 171 8.61 -17.13 -16.25
N GLU A 172 9.45 -17.78 -17.05
CA GLU A 172 10.88 -17.95 -16.77
C GLU A 172 11.60 -16.60 -16.82
N GLU A 173 11.34 -15.79 -17.85
CA GLU A 173 11.89 -14.43 -17.95
C GLU A 173 11.39 -13.52 -16.82
N ILE A 174 10.14 -13.68 -16.38
CA ILE A 174 9.60 -12.97 -15.23
C ILE A 174 10.29 -13.42 -13.93
N GLU A 175 10.54 -14.71 -13.74
CA GLU A 175 11.25 -15.22 -12.56
C GLU A 175 12.68 -14.67 -12.50
N ASP A 176 13.40 -14.64 -13.61
CA ASP A 176 14.73 -14.07 -13.71
C ASP A 176 14.74 -12.56 -13.42
N PHE A 177 13.80 -11.82 -14.00
CA PHE A 177 13.59 -10.40 -13.71
C PHE A 177 13.36 -10.15 -12.24
N ASN A 178 12.42 -10.87 -11.64
CA ASN A 178 12.07 -10.76 -10.22
C ASN A 178 13.24 -11.12 -9.30
N ALA A 179 13.99 -12.16 -9.62
CA ALA A 179 15.16 -12.58 -8.85
C ALA A 179 16.24 -11.49 -8.81
N ARG A 180 16.49 -10.84 -9.95
CA ARG A 180 17.43 -9.74 -10.06
C ARG A 180 16.92 -8.49 -9.34
N MET A 181 15.65 -8.11 -9.52
CA MET A 181 15.06 -6.99 -8.79
C MET A 181 15.19 -7.16 -7.28
N LYS A 182 14.83 -8.34 -6.77
CA LYS A 182 14.92 -8.67 -5.34
C LYS A 182 16.35 -8.62 -4.80
N LYS A 183 17.32 -9.04 -5.60
CA LYS A 183 18.74 -9.16 -5.18
C LYS A 183 19.49 -7.84 -5.32
N GLU A 184 19.23 -7.07 -6.38
CA GLU A 184 20.11 -5.98 -6.82
C GLU A 184 19.53 -4.59 -6.52
N VAL A 185 18.21 -4.45 -6.27
CA VAL A 185 17.61 -3.18 -5.84
C VAL A 185 17.76 -3.03 -4.34
N ALA A 186 18.46 -1.96 -3.93
CA ALA A 186 18.73 -1.67 -2.54
C ALA A 186 17.75 -0.65 -1.95
N GLY A 187 17.55 -0.72 -0.63
CA GLY A 187 16.82 0.28 0.13
C GLY A 187 15.28 0.21 0.06
N ALA A 188 14.73 -0.66 -0.78
CA ALA A 188 13.29 -0.91 -0.86
C ALA A 188 12.90 -2.20 -0.13
N LYS A 189 11.66 -2.27 0.30
CA LYS A 189 11.00 -3.52 0.70
C LYS A 189 10.55 -4.26 -0.56
N TYR A 190 10.49 -5.59 -0.50
CA TYR A 190 10.10 -6.41 -1.66
C TYR A 190 8.77 -7.09 -1.40
N ALA A 191 7.75 -6.78 -2.20
CA ALA A 191 6.45 -7.42 -2.18
C ALA A 191 6.45 -8.60 -3.18
N ASP A 192 6.61 -9.83 -2.68
CA ASP A 192 6.72 -11.04 -3.50
C ASP A 192 5.35 -11.49 -4.04
N LEU A 193 4.78 -10.66 -4.92
CA LEU A 193 3.50 -10.92 -5.56
C LEU A 193 3.53 -12.21 -6.40
N TYR A 194 4.66 -12.54 -7.02
CA TYR A 194 4.80 -13.76 -7.82
C TYR A 194 4.52 -15.01 -6.99
N SER A 195 5.21 -15.15 -5.85
CA SER A 195 5.01 -16.30 -4.94
C SER A 195 3.62 -16.29 -4.30
N TYR A 196 3.08 -15.11 -3.99
CA TYR A 196 1.73 -14.97 -3.46
C TYR A 196 0.69 -15.52 -4.45
N LEU A 197 0.73 -15.10 -5.71
CA LEU A 197 -0.21 -15.56 -6.74
C LEU A 197 -0.05 -17.06 -7.05
N LYS A 198 1.20 -17.56 -7.07
CA LYS A 198 1.47 -19.00 -7.24
C LYS A 198 0.80 -19.84 -6.16
N LYS A 199 0.72 -19.31 -4.93
CA LYS A 199 0.10 -19.99 -3.78
C LYS A 199 -1.43 -19.84 -3.75
N GLN A 200 -1.95 -18.64 -4.05
CA GLN A 200 -3.37 -18.32 -3.92
C GLN A 200 -4.20 -18.69 -5.16
N GLY A 201 -3.53 -18.92 -6.28
CA GLY A 201 -4.15 -19.05 -7.59
C GLY A 201 -4.57 -17.69 -8.16
N TYR A 202 -4.53 -17.60 -9.47
CA TYR A 202 -4.89 -16.41 -10.23
C TYR A 202 -5.57 -16.79 -11.55
N LYS A 203 -6.27 -15.83 -12.13
CA LYS A 203 -6.86 -15.93 -13.48
C LYS A 203 -6.51 -14.68 -14.28
N THR A 204 -6.33 -14.87 -15.57
CA THR A 204 -6.15 -13.78 -16.53
C THR A 204 -7.31 -13.74 -17.52
N THR A 205 -7.60 -12.56 -18.06
CA THR A 205 -8.65 -12.36 -19.07
C THR A 205 -8.15 -12.62 -20.47
N ASP A 206 -6.89 -12.29 -20.75
CA ASP A 206 -6.25 -12.36 -22.07
C ASP A 206 -4.88 -13.07 -22.07
N GLY A 207 -4.48 -13.60 -20.91
CA GLY A 207 -3.18 -14.23 -20.72
C GLY A 207 -2.19 -13.37 -19.94
N THR A 208 -2.33 -12.04 -19.94
CA THR A 208 -1.47 -11.07 -19.29
C THR A 208 -2.17 -10.34 -18.15
N HIS A 209 -3.39 -9.86 -18.38
CA HIS A 209 -4.16 -9.06 -17.42
C HIS A 209 -5.03 -9.93 -16.53
N TYR A 210 -5.06 -9.60 -15.24
CA TYR A 210 -5.82 -10.36 -14.25
C TYR A 210 -7.31 -10.04 -14.30
N ASP A 211 -8.14 -11.04 -13.96
CA ASP A 211 -9.56 -10.80 -13.73
C ASP A 211 -9.80 -9.95 -12.45
N ASN A 212 -11.02 -9.44 -12.29
CA ASN A 212 -11.36 -8.57 -11.17
C ASN A 212 -11.15 -9.25 -9.80
N GLU A 213 -11.43 -10.56 -9.69
CA GLU A 213 -11.23 -11.30 -8.43
C GLU A 213 -9.76 -11.38 -8.07
N THR A 214 -8.89 -11.70 -9.03
CA THR A 214 -7.44 -11.74 -8.84
C THR A 214 -6.89 -10.35 -8.56
N THR A 215 -7.36 -9.32 -9.26
CA THR A 215 -6.99 -7.92 -9.02
C THR A 215 -7.31 -7.47 -7.59
N TRP A 216 -8.47 -7.83 -7.05
CA TRP A 216 -8.80 -7.59 -5.64
C TRP A 216 -7.91 -8.35 -4.66
N LYS A 217 -7.50 -9.59 -4.99
CA LYS A 217 -6.54 -10.35 -4.16
C LYS A 217 -5.18 -9.64 -4.14
N ILE A 218 -4.70 -9.18 -5.30
CA ILE A 218 -3.44 -8.43 -5.41
C ILE A 218 -3.52 -7.14 -4.60
N TYR A 219 -4.56 -6.35 -4.79
CA TYR A 219 -4.75 -5.11 -4.03
C TYR A 219 -4.68 -5.33 -2.51
N ARG A 220 -5.44 -6.30 -1.98
CA ARG A 220 -5.42 -6.62 -0.54
C ARG A 220 -4.05 -7.10 -0.06
N TYR A 221 -3.34 -7.85 -0.89
CA TYR A 221 -1.99 -8.27 -0.59
C TYR A 221 -1.04 -7.06 -0.48
N LEU A 222 -1.08 -6.14 -1.45
CA LEU A 222 -0.24 -4.95 -1.42
C LEU A 222 -0.60 -4.03 -0.23
N MET A 223 -1.88 -3.84 0.05
CA MET A 223 -2.32 -3.04 1.20
C MET A 223 -1.95 -3.67 2.56
N SER A 224 -1.62 -4.94 2.63
CA SER A 224 -1.12 -5.55 3.87
C SER A 224 0.31 -5.13 4.24
N PHE A 225 1.03 -4.42 3.37
CA PHE A 225 2.35 -3.87 3.65
C PHE A 225 2.29 -2.46 4.23
N VAL A 226 1.19 -1.75 4.04
CA VAL A 226 1.00 -0.40 4.59
C VAL A 226 0.30 -0.50 5.94
N SER A 227 0.79 0.24 6.92
CA SER A 227 0.31 0.22 8.30
C SER A 227 -0.64 1.39 8.57
#